data_de2afd233c79b33b096d1d45f5233969
#
_entry.id   de2afd233c79b33b096d1d45f5233969
#
_cell.length_a   1.000
_cell.length_b   1.000
_cell.length_c   1.000
_cell.angle_alpha   90.00
_cell.angle_beta   90.00
_cell.angle_gamma   90.00
#
_symmetry.space_group_name_H-M   'P 1'
#
loop_
_entity.id
_entity.type
_entity.pdbx_description
1 polymer ?
#
loop_
_entity_poly.entity_id
_entity_poly.type
_entity_poly.pdbx_seq_one_letter_code
_entity_poly.pdbx_strand_id
1 'polypeptide(L)'
;IDVAKHPEYDIWIPELIFGHLRTSTNYKKNEKRIVGGKNGFGFKLVLIWSTYGMIETIDHVRGLKYVQEFNDNLNEICEPKITKCKGTKPYTRVIFKPDYKRFGIEGMTSDLFSMLKKRVYDIAAVTDHSVKKIKITFNDELVNVSNFSQYINMYIGSRGDCKRIHESGDERWEYAVALLSLIHI
;
A
#
# COMPACT_ATOMS: atom_id res chain seq x y z
N ILE A 1 -7.35 12.50 -0.35
CA ILE A 1 -6.83 13.04 0.92
C ILE A 1 -7.21 14.52 0.98
N ASP A 2 -7.61 14.99 2.16
CA ASP A 2 -7.96 16.39 2.40
C ASP A 2 -6.75 17.30 2.21
N VAL A 3 -6.86 18.26 1.30
CA VAL A 3 -5.86 19.31 1.11
C VAL A 3 -6.26 20.52 1.96
N ALA A 4 -5.97 20.41 3.25
CA ALA A 4 -6.21 21.42 4.25
C ALA A 4 -5.08 21.38 5.29
N LYS A 5 -4.92 22.46 6.04
CA LYS A 5 -4.01 22.48 7.18
C LYS A 5 -4.64 21.78 8.38
N HIS A 6 -3.82 21.06 9.13
CA HIS A 6 -4.24 20.48 10.40
C HIS A 6 -4.44 21.58 11.43
N PRO A 7 -5.59 21.62 12.15
CA PRO A 7 -5.92 22.77 13.01
C PRO A 7 -4.97 22.98 14.20
N GLU A 8 -4.30 21.93 14.63
CA GLU A 8 -3.41 21.95 15.79
C GLU A 8 -1.94 22.20 15.41
N TYR A 9 -1.47 21.68 14.26
CA TYR A 9 -0.06 21.72 13.90
C TYR A 9 0.28 22.73 12.80
N ASP A 10 -0.72 23.35 12.17
CA ASP A 10 -0.58 24.26 11.01
C ASP A 10 0.21 23.67 9.83
N ILE A 11 0.28 22.34 9.74
CA ILE A 11 0.92 21.57 8.69
C ILE A 11 -0.17 21.04 7.74
N TRP A 12 0.14 20.93 6.46
CA TRP A 12 -0.79 20.31 5.50
C TRP A 12 -1.07 18.84 5.84
N ILE A 13 -2.33 18.43 5.82
CA ILE A 13 -2.72 17.05 6.15
C ILE A 13 -1.93 16.01 5.33
N PRO A 14 -1.74 16.17 3.99
CA PRO A 14 -0.90 15.24 3.24
C PRO A 14 0.56 15.21 3.75
N GLU A 15 1.16 16.37 4.07
CA GLU A 15 2.50 16.42 4.64
C GLU A 15 2.58 15.70 5.98
N LEU A 16 1.62 15.95 6.85
CA LEU A 16 1.54 15.30 8.16
C LEU A 16 1.48 13.77 8.02
N ILE A 17 0.67 13.27 7.06
CA ILE A 17 0.50 11.84 6.81
C ILE A 17 1.79 11.21 6.26
N PHE A 18 2.47 11.87 5.34
CA PHE A 18 3.58 11.26 4.59
C PHE A 18 4.98 11.67 5.08
N GLY A 19 5.15 12.86 5.61
CA GLY A 19 6.43 13.44 5.99
C GLY A 19 6.77 13.35 7.47
N HIS A 20 5.80 13.22 8.37
CA HIS A 20 6.04 13.30 9.81
C HIS A 20 5.80 11.96 10.53
N LEU A 21 6.71 11.60 11.44
CA LEU A 21 6.61 10.38 12.26
C LEU A 21 5.55 10.54 13.36
N ARG A 22 5.00 9.40 13.81
CA ARG A 22 4.04 9.30 14.93
C ARG A 22 2.74 10.09 14.72
N THR A 23 2.29 10.24 13.49
CA THR A 23 1.08 10.98 13.12
C THR A 23 -0.14 10.06 12.90
N SER A 24 -0.18 8.91 13.54
CA SER A 24 -1.30 7.99 13.45
C SER A 24 -2.47 8.43 14.33
N THR A 25 -3.69 8.21 13.86
CA THR A 25 -4.91 8.33 14.67
C THR A 25 -5.22 7.04 15.46
N ASN A 26 -4.39 6.00 15.28
CA ASN A 26 -4.64 4.63 15.75
C ASN A 26 -4.11 4.32 17.15
N TYR A 27 -3.93 5.32 18.01
CA TYR A 27 -3.40 5.13 19.36
C TYR A 27 -4.43 4.70 20.41
N LYS A 28 -5.72 4.86 20.14
CA LYS A 28 -6.78 4.49 21.07
C LYS A 28 -6.85 2.97 21.25
N LYS A 29 -6.66 2.49 22.47
CA LYS A 29 -6.60 1.05 22.80
C LYS A 29 -7.96 0.35 22.77
N ASN A 30 -9.07 1.09 22.92
CA ASN A 30 -10.41 0.54 23.12
C ASN A 30 -11.20 0.36 21.82
N GLU A 31 -10.64 0.68 20.66
CA GLU A 31 -11.29 0.46 19.38
C GLU A 31 -10.90 -0.88 18.79
N LYS A 32 -11.88 -1.75 18.55
CA LYS A 32 -11.69 -3.00 17.81
C LYS A 32 -11.34 -2.66 16.36
N ARG A 33 -10.18 -3.06 15.87
CA ARG A 33 -9.73 -2.80 14.50
C ARG A 33 -9.36 -4.08 13.79
N ILE A 34 -9.76 -4.16 12.53
CA ILE A 34 -9.42 -5.27 11.63
C ILE A 34 -8.13 -4.94 10.87
N VAL A 35 -7.91 -3.67 10.55
CA VAL A 35 -6.75 -3.20 9.77
C VAL A 35 -5.49 -3.03 10.63
N GLY A 36 -4.33 -3.28 10.03
CA GLY A 36 -3.02 -3.04 10.63
C GLY A 36 -2.66 -1.55 10.72
N GLY A 37 -1.51 -1.27 11.33
CA GLY A 37 -0.97 0.08 11.45
C GLY A 37 -1.39 0.78 12.75
N LYS A 38 -0.40 0.99 13.65
CA LYS A 38 -0.61 1.64 14.95
C LYS A 38 0.10 2.98 15.03
N ASN A 39 1.35 3.02 14.63
CA ASN A 39 2.26 4.12 14.94
C ASN A 39 2.48 5.10 13.77
N GLY A 40 1.95 4.81 12.58
CA GLY A 40 2.12 5.66 11.41
C GLY A 40 3.56 5.70 10.87
N PHE A 41 4.36 4.66 11.07
CA PHE A 41 5.75 4.62 10.59
C PHE A 41 5.92 4.06 9.19
N GLY A 42 5.07 3.12 8.77
CA GLY A 42 5.31 2.28 7.59
C GLY A 42 5.68 3.05 6.34
N PHE A 43 4.88 4.05 5.96
CA PHE A 43 5.16 4.84 4.76
C PHE A 43 6.39 5.75 4.91
N LYS A 44 6.59 6.35 6.10
CA LYS A 44 7.75 7.21 6.35
C LYS A 44 9.07 6.45 6.24
N LEU A 45 9.08 5.17 6.62
CA LEU A 45 10.24 4.30 6.40
C LEU A 45 10.55 4.12 4.91
N VAL A 46 9.54 4.08 4.03
CA VAL A 46 9.77 4.06 2.58
C VAL A 46 10.52 5.30 2.14
N LEU A 47 10.11 6.50 2.60
CA LEU A 47 10.79 7.75 2.26
C LEU A 47 12.19 7.85 2.88
N ILE A 48 12.36 7.40 4.12
CA ILE A 48 13.67 7.37 4.81
C ILE A 48 14.67 6.45 4.09
N TRP A 49 14.18 5.42 3.39
CA TRP A 49 15.00 4.53 2.58
C TRP A 49 14.92 4.83 1.08
N SER A 50 14.62 6.09 0.73
CA SER A 50 14.51 6.56 -0.65
C SER A 50 15.29 7.85 -0.84
N THR A 51 16.00 7.97 -1.94
CA THR A 51 16.70 9.21 -2.32
C THR A 51 15.75 10.31 -2.77
N TYR A 52 14.56 9.92 -3.23
CA TYR A 52 13.50 10.81 -3.69
C TYR A 52 12.14 10.20 -3.41
N GLY A 53 11.19 11.04 -3.03
CA GLY A 53 9.78 10.72 -2.92
C GLY A 53 8.89 11.86 -3.39
N MET A 54 7.71 11.54 -3.89
CA MET A 54 6.70 12.52 -4.27
C MET A 54 5.31 11.99 -3.93
N ILE A 55 4.49 12.87 -3.37
CA ILE A 55 3.06 12.64 -3.16
C ILE A 55 2.26 13.60 -4.01
N GLU A 56 1.33 13.06 -4.78
CA GLU A 56 0.35 13.84 -5.52
C GLU A 56 -1.05 13.37 -5.13
N THR A 57 -1.92 14.28 -4.70
CA THR A 57 -3.31 13.95 -4.37
C THR A 57 -4.27 15.03 -4.85
N ILE A 58 -5.49 14.58 -5.22
CA ILE A 58 -6.60 15.47 -5.59
C ILE A 58 -7.68 15.39 -4.52
N ASP A 59 -7.94 16.53 -3.91
CA ASP A 59 -9.09 16.77 -3.06
C ASP A 59 -10.23 17.31 -3.93
N HIS A 60 -11.15 16.41 -4.30
CA HIS A 60 -12.26 16.76 -5.17
C HIS A 60 -13.32 17.61 -4.46
N VAL A 61 -13.37 17.58 -3.13
CA VAL A 61 -14.32 18.37 -2.33
C VAL A 61 -13.92 19.83 -2.33
N ARG A 62 -12.61 20.10 -2.12
CA ARG A 62 -12.06 21.47 -2.12
C ARG A 62 -11.62 21.93 -3.52
N GLY A 63 -11.60 21.01 -4.49
CA GLY A 63 -11.12 21.30 -5.86
C GLY A 63 -9.65 21.69 -5.91
N LEU A 64 -8.82 21.01 -5.11
CA LEU A 64 -7.40 21.28 -4.99
C LEU A 64 -6.56 20.05 -5.38
N LYS A 65 -5.47 20.30 -6.10
CA LYS A 65 -4.40 19.35 -6.37
C LYS A 65 -3.20 19.74 -5.51
N TYR A 66 -2.67 18.76 -4.80
CA TYR A 66 -1.49 18.87 -3.95
C TYR A 66 -0.35 18.03 -4.52
N VAL A 67 0.84 18.59 -4.60
CA VAL A 67 2.08 17.89 -4.98
C VAL A 67 3.17 18.31 -4.02
N GLN A 68 3.85 17.35 -3.40
CA GLN A 68 4.99 17.59 -2.50
C GLN A 68 6.08 16.59 -2.76
N GLU A 69 7.31 17.06 -2.75
CA GLU A 69 8.52 16.26 -2.90
C GLU A 69 9.25 16.12 -1.58
N PHE A 70 9.94 15.00 -1.44
CA PHE A 70 10.73 14.62 -0.29
C PHE A 70 12.07 14.11 -0.80
N ASN A 71 13.16 14.68 -0.32
CA ASN A 71 14.50 14.37 -0.80
C ASN A 71 15.40 13.86 0.31
N ASP A 72 16.55 13.36 -0.07
CA ASP A 72 17.65 12.99 0.81
C ASP A 72 17.20 12.15 2.02
N ASN A 73 16.55 11.03 1.73
CA ASN A 73 16.12 10.09 2.77
C ASN A 73 15.18 10.73 3.84
N LEU A 74 14.28 11.61 3.38
CA LEU A 74 13.34 12.40 4.20
C LEU A 74 14.04 13.46 5.08
N ASN A 75 15.29 13.81 4.81
CA ASN A 75 15.96 14.94 5.46
C ASN A 75 15.44 16.28 4.93
N GLU A 76 14.97 16.32 3.70
CA GLU A 76 14.41 17.49 3.06
C GLU A 76 12.93 17.27 2.72
N ILE A 77 12.06 18.06 3.32
CA ILE A 77 10.62 18.14 3.03
C ILE A 77 10.40 19.44 2.27
N CYS A 78 10.16 19.33 0.96
CA CYS A 78 9.99 20.50 0.10
C CYS A 78 8.64 21.18 0.34
N GLU A 79 8.54 22.46 0.03
CA GLU A 79 7.26 23.18 0.06
C GLU A 79 6.26 22.58 -0.93
N PRO A 80 5.01 22.34 -0.51
CA PRO A 80 4.01 21.75 -1.39
C PRO A 80 3.52 22.74 -2.45
N LYS A 81 3.33 22.25 -3.67
CA LYS A 81 2.67 22.98 -4.74
C LYS A 81 1.17 22.66 -4.74
N ILE A 82 0.36 23.68 -4.46
CA ILE A 82 -1.11 23.54 -4.42
C ILE A 82 -1.73 24.33 -5.56
N THR A 83 -2.57 23.68 -6.36
CA THR A 83 -3.23 24.29 -7.52
C THR A 83 -4.73 23.99 -7.51
N LYS A 84 -5.53 24.89 -8.09
CA LYS A 84 -6.96 24.64 -8.28
C LYS A 84 -7.19 23.54 -9.32
N CYS A 85 -8.08 22.61 -9.02
CA CYS A 85 -8.36 21.45 -9.87
C CYS A 85 -9.84 21.07 -9.77
N LYS A 86 -10.68 21.65 -10.60
CA LYS A 86 -12.12 21.35 -10.63
C LYS A 86 -12.43 20.22 -11.63
N GLY A 87 -13.37 19.34 -11.26
CA GLY A 87 -13.89 18.31 -12.17
C GLY A 87 -13.00 17.09 -12.39
N THR A 88 -11.85 17.00 -11.73
CA THR A 88 -10.93 15.86 -11.84
C THR A 88 -11.31 14.78 -10.84
N LYS A 89 -11.26 13.50 -11.26
CA LYS A 89 -11.49 12.37 -10.36
C LYS A 89 -10.46 12.37 -9.24
N PRO A 90 -10.85 12.09 -7.98
CA PRO A 90 -9.92 12.00 -6.87
C PRO A 90 -8.99 10.80 -7.03
N TYR A 91 -7.72 11.02 -6.75
CA TYR A 91 -6.71 9.98 -6.63
C TYR A 91 -5.60 10.39 -5.66
N THR A 92 -4.78 9.44 -5.27
CA THR A 92 -3.50 9.67 -4.61
C THR A 92 -2.44 8.86 -5.34
N ARG A 93 -1.37 9.52 -5.73
CA ARG A 93 -0.20 8.92 -6.38
C ARG A 93 0.99 9.05 -5.44
N VAL A 94 1.70 7.96 -5.31
CA VAL A 94 2.94 7.88 -4.55
C VAL A 94 4.06 7.47 -5.50
N ILE A 95 5.13 8.23 -5.54
CA ILE A 95 6.35 7.92 -6.28
C ILE A 95 7.51 7.90 -5.29
N PHE A 96 8.41 6.96 -5.43
CA PHE A 96 9.66 6.95 -4.66
C PHE A 96 10.77 6.24 -5.43
N LYS A 97 12.01 6.66 -5.15
CA LYS A 97 13.22 6.04 -5.68
C LYS A 97 13.97 5.44 -4.50
N PRO A 98 14.00 4.10 -4.35
CA PRO A 98 14.73 3.46 -3.28
C PRO A 98 16.21 3.86 -3.27
N ASP A 99 16.78 4.02 -2.09
CA ASP A 99 18.21 4.19 -1.92
C ASP A 99 18.91 2.82 -2.00
N TYR A 100 19.11 2.34 -3.22
CA TYR A 100 19.69 1.02 -3.47
C TYR A 100 21.07 0.86 -2.82
N LYS A 101 21.87 1.93 -2.79
CA LYS A 101 23.19 1.92 -2.14
C LYS A 101 23.08 1.61 -0.65
N ARG A 102 22.08 2.17 0.02
CA ARG A 102 21.81 1.90 1.44
C ARG A 102 21.35 0.47 1.70
N PHE A 103 20.73 -0.18 0.70
CA PHE A 103 20.39 -1.60 0.74
C PHE A 103 21.57 -2.52 0.35
N GLY A 104 22.71 -1.97 -0.04
CA GLY A 104 23.88 -2.74 -0.50
C GLY A 104 23.71 -3.37 -1.89
N ILE A 105 22.84 -2.81 -2.72
CA ILE A 105 22.57 -3.27 -4.09
C ILE A 105 22.72 -2.09 -5.07
N GLU A 106 22.98 -2.37 -6.33
CA GLU A 106 23.20 -1.33 -7.37
C GLU A 106 21.91 -0.83 -8.00
N GLY A 107 20.79 -1.58 -7.88
CA GLY A 107 19.53 -1.24 -8.48
C GLY A 107 18.44 -2.27 -8.21
N MET A 108 17.36 -2.22 -8.98
CA MET A 108 16.24 -3.17 -8.91
C MET A 108 16.74 -4.56 -9.35
N THR A 109 16.86 -5.49 -8.41
CA THR A 109 17.15 -6.89 -8.70
C THR A 109 15.89 -7.65 -9.12
N SER A 110 16.07 -8.80 -9.80
CA SER A 110 14.95 -9.68 -10.15
C SER A 110 14.15 -10.16 -8.93
N ASP A 111 14.85 -10.42 -7.83
CA ASP A 111 14.24 -10.89 -6.58
C ASP A 111 13.42 -9.78 -5.92
N LEU A 112 13.97 -8.56 -5.88
CA LEU A 112 13.23 -7.40 -5.35
C LEU A 112 11.98 -7.10 -6.20
N PHE A 113 12.11 -7.15 -7.52
CA PHE A 113 10.98 -6.99 -8.43
C PHE A 113 9.91 -8.08 -8.20
N SER A 114 10.33 -9.34 -8.08
CA SER A 114 9.42 -10.47 -7.84
C SER A 114 8.73 -10.36 -6.48
N MET A 115 9.45 -9.90 -5.45
CA MET A 115 8.88 -9.64 -4.14
C MET A 115 7.83 -8.52 -4.18
N LEU A 116 8.10 -7.42 -4.87
CA LEU A 116 7.13 -6.32 -5.03
C LEU A 116 5.90 -6.79 -5.82
N LYS A 117 6.10 -7.55 -6.90
CA LYS A 117 5.01 -8.16 -7.66
C LYS A 117 4.16 -9.06 -6.77
N LYS A 118 4.80 -9.96 -6.00
CA LYS A 118 4.09 -10.84 -5.05
C LYS A 118 3.23 -10.02 -4.07
N ARG A 119 3.73 -8.90 -3.53
CA ARG A 119 2.96 -8.05 -2.61
C ARG A 119 1.69 -7.48 -3.23
N VAL A 120 1.69 -7.19 -4.54
CA VAL A 120 0.47 -6.76 -5.24
C VAL A 120 -0.56 -7.90 -5.30
N TYR A 121 -0.12 -9.13 -5.52
CA TYR A 121 -0.98 -10.32 -5.47
C TYR A 121 -1.50 -10.60 -4.05
N ASP A 122 -0.65 -10.44 -3.03
CA ASP A 122 -1.05 -10.56 -1.61
C ASP A 122 -2.19 -9.59 -1.29
N ILE A 123 -2.08 -8.33 -1.72
CA ILE A 123 -3.11 -7.30 -1.54
C ILE A 123 -4.39 -7.67 -2.32
N ALA A 124 -4.25 -8.16 -3.55
CA ALA A 124 -5.39 -8.57 -4.35
C ALA A 124 -6.19 -9.71 -3.69
N ALA A 125 -5.48 -10.65 -3.07
CA ALA A 125 -6.10 -11.79 -2.38
C ALA A 125 -6.94 -11.41 -1.16
N VAL A 126 -6.53 -10.33 -0.43
CA VAL A 126 -7.19 -9.89 0.82
C VAL A 126 -8.08 -8.66 0.64
N THR A 127 -8.17 -8.13 -0.58
CA THR A 127 -9.06 -7.01 -0.87
C THR A 127 -10.51 -7.48 -0.94
N ASP A 128 -11.37 -6.86 -0.14
CA ASP A 128 -12.80 -7.14 -0.17
C ASP A 128 -13.47 -6.51 -1.41
N HIS A 129 -14.05 -7.34 -2.25
CA HIS A 129 -14.77 -6.96 -3.45
C HIS A 129 -16.30 -7.04 -3.30
N SER A 130 -16.82 -7.36 -2.10
CA SER A 130 -18.26 -7.57 -1.85
C SER A 130 -19.08 -6.29 -2.04
N VAL A 131 -18.54 -5.15 -1.62
CA VAL A 131 -19.23 -3.85 -1.70
C VAL A 131 -18.98 -3.18 -3.05
N LYS A 132 -17.73 -3.21 -3.54
CA LYS A 132 -17.33 -2.60 -4.81
C LYS A 132 -16.18 -3.36 -5.43
N LYS A 133 -16.31 -3.70 -6.71
CA LYS A 133 -15.21 -4.33 -7.46
C LYS A 133 -14.04 -3.37 -7.61
N ILE A 134 -12.95 -3.64 -6.92
CA ILE A 134 -11.69 -2.89 -7.00
C ILE A 134 -10.80 -3.54 -8.05
N LYS A 135 -10.26 -2.74 -8.97
CA LYS A 135 -9.27 -3.22 -9.95
C LYS A 135 -7.88 -3.02 -9.38
N ILE A 136 -7.10 -4.09 -9.35
CA ILE A 136 -5.70 -4.08 -8.95
C ILE A 136 -4.87 -4.41 -10.18
N THR A 137 -3.88 -3.57 -10.46
CA THR A 137 -2.97 -3.74 -11.58
C THR A 137 -1.52 -3.72 -11.13
N PHE A 138 -0.67 -4.38 -11.87
CA PHE A 138 0.78 -4.33 -11.73
C PHE A 138 1.39 -4.05 -13.09
N ASN A 139 2.12 -2.94 -13.27
CA ASN A 139 2.63 -2.47 -14.55
C ASN A 139 1.52 -2.43 -15.65
N ASP A 140 0.37 -1.83 -15.30
CA ASP A 140 -0.83 -1.69 -16.13
C ASP A 140 -1.55 -3.02 -16.48
N GLU A 141 -1.00 -4.17 -16.13
CA GLU A 141 -1.64 -5.47 -16.31
C GLU A 141 -2.59 -5.80 -15.14
N LEU A 142 -3.80 -6.27 -15.47
CA LEU A 142 -4.79 -6.64 -14.47
C LEU A 142 -4.33 -7.88 -13.70
N VAL A 143 -4.34 -7.78 -12.37
CA VAL A 143 -4.12 -8.92 -11.48
C VAL A 143 -5.42 -9.73 -11.37
N ASN A 144 -5.41 -10.93 -11.92
CA ASN A 144 -6.58 -11.83 -11.97
C ASN A 144 -6.75 -12.66 -10.69
N VAL A 145 -6.58 -12.02 -9.53
CA VAL A 145 -6.84 -12.60 -8.20
C VAL A 145 -7.78 -11.65 -7.49
N SER A 146 -8.92 -12.15 -7.05
CA SER A 146 -9.95 -11.34 -6.37
C SER A 146 -10.41 -11.93 -5.05
N ASN A 147 -9.83 -13.04 -4.62
CA ASN A 147 -10.09 -13.66 -3.31
C ASN A 147 -8.95 -14.61 -2.92
N PHE A 148 -8.95 -15.00 -1.66
CA PHE A 148 -7.93 -15.88 -1.11
C PHE A 148 -7.93 -17.29 -1.74
N SER A 149 -9.08 -17.81 -2.13
CA SER A 149 -9.17 -19.14 -2.81
C SER A 149 -8.42 -19.15 -4.15
N GLN A 150 -8.56 -18.09 -4.96
CA GLN A 150 -7.78 -17.96 -6.20
C GLN A 150 -6.29 -17.80 -5.95
N TYR A 151 -5.92 -17.09 -4.89
CA TYR A 151 -4.53 -16.95 -4.46
C TYR A 151 -3.91 -18.28 -4.06
N ILE A 152 -4.63 -19.11 -3.29
CA ILE A 152 -4.20 -20.48 -2.95
C ILE A 152 -3.96 -21.31 -4.22
N ASN A 153 -4.84 -21.19 -5.22
CA ASN A 153 -4.70 -21.93 -6.48
C ASN A 153 -3.38 -21.64 -7.19
N MET A 154 -2.79 -20.46 -7.01
CA MET A 154 -1.49 -20.13 -7.60
C MET A 154 -0.32 -20.93 -7.02
N TYR A 155 -0.47 -21.45 -5.78
CA TYR A 155 0.56 -22.21 -5.10
C TYR A 155 0.39 -23.73 -5.25
N ILE A 156 -0.84 -24.20 -5.21
CA ILE A 156 -1.12 -25.64 -5.09
C ILE A 156 -2.10 -26.15 -6.14
N GLY A 157 -2.38 -25.37 -7.20
CA GLY A 157 -3.33 -25.74 -8.25
C GLY A 157 -4.79 -25.63 -7.83
N SER A 158 -5.69 -26.15 -8.64
CA SER A 158 -7.13 -26.14 -8.36
C SER A 158 -7.51 -27.11 -7.23
N ARG A 159 -8.77 -27.02 -6.75
CA ARG A 159 -9.27 -27.99 -5.76
C ARG A 159 -9.31 -29.43 -6.29
N GLY A 160 -9.40 -29.61 -7.61
CA GLY A 160 -9.34 -30.93 -8.24
C GLY A 160 -7.93 -31.52 -8.21
N ASP A 161 -6.91 -30.67 -8.31
CA ASP A 161 -5.51 -31.09 -8.35
C ASP A 161 -4.95 -31.40 -6.96
N CYS A 162 -5.33 -30.60 -5.95
CA CYS A 162 -4.83 -30.75 -4.59
C CYS A 162 -5.96 -30.58 -3.56
N LYS A 163 -6.20 -31.66 -2.78
CA LYS A 163 -7.14 -31.62 -1.66
C LYS A 163 -6.65 -30.67 -0.59
N ARG A 164 -7.54 -29.80 -0.13
CA ARG A 164 -7.23 -28.79 0.89
C ARG A 164 -8.41 -28.52 1.79
N ILE A 165 -8.11 -28.09 3.00
CA ILE A 165 -9.03 -27.43 3.92
C ILE A 165 -8.86 -25.94 3.71
N HIS A 166 -9.95 -25.21 3.55
CA HIS A 166 -9.97 -23.75 3.41
C HIS A 166 -11.13 -23.22 4.24
N GLU A 167 -10.84 -22.40 5.23
CA GLU A 167 -11.81 -21.85 6.16
C GLU A 167 -11.53 -20.37 6.43
N SER A 168 -12.61 -19.63 6.70
CA SER A 168 -12.57 -18.29 7.26
C SER A 168 -12.92 -18.39 8.74
N GLY A 169 -11.93 -18.16 9.61
CA GLY A 169 -12.10 -18.33 11.06
C GLY A 169 -12.87 -17.16 11.70
N ASP A 170 -12.60 -15.95 11.27
CA ASP A 170 -13.27 -14.72 11.69
C ASP A 170 -13.01 -13.59 10.68
N GLU A 171 -13.34 -12.35 11.05
CA GLU A 171 -13.11 -11.17 10.21
C GLU A 171 -11.63 -10.89 9.89
N ARG A 172 -10.68 -11.54 10.58
CA ARG A 172 -9.23 -11.31 10.46
C ARG A 172 -8.46 -12.44 9.83
N TRP A 173 -8.99 -13.68 9.91
CA TRP A 173 -8.23 -14.87 9.58
C TRP A 173 -8.97 -15.70 8.52
N GLU A 174 -8.28 -15.90 7.43
CA GLU A 174 -8.63 -16.86 6.40
C GLU A 174 -7.40 -17.73 6.15
N TYR A 175 -7.55 -19.06 6.16
CA TYR A 175 -6.43 -19.97 6.04
C TYR A 175 -6.77 -21.18 5.18
N ALA A 176 -5.72 -21.75 4.62
CA ALA A 176 -5.82 -23.03 3.89
C ALA A 176 -4.67 -23.94 4.28
N VAL A 177 -4.97 -25.23 4.39
CA VAL A 177 -4.00 -26.26 4.69
C VAL A 177 -4.12 -27.36 3.63
N ALA A 178 -3.00 -27.77 3.04
CA ALA A 178 -2.92 -28.83 2.06
C ALA A 178 -1.74 -29.75 2.34
N LEU A 179 -1.90 -31.02 2.03
CA LEU A 179 -0.80 -31.97 2.03
C LEU A 179 -0.17 -31.96 0.62
N LEU A 180 1.07 -31.50 0.54
CA LEU A 180 1.83 -31.51 -0.72
C LEU A 180 2.66 -32.80 -0.81
N SER A 181 2.62 -33.43 -1.98
CA SER A 181 3.56 -34.49 -2.32
C SER A 181 4.89 -33.88 -2.73
N LEU A 182 6.01 -34.53 -2.40
CA LEU A 182 7.37 -34.15 -2.80
C LEU A 182 7.55 -34.04 -4.34
N ILE A 183 6.61 -34.55 -5.12
CA ILE A 183 6.61 -34.50 -6.59
C ILE A 183 6.13 -33.12 -7.12
N HIS A 184 5.60 -32.27 -6.25
CA HIS A 184 5.00 -30.97 -6.64
C HIS A 184 5.83 -29.76 -6.15
N ILE A 185 7.07 -29.99 -5.73
CA ILE A 185 8.04 -28.95 -5.37
C ILE A 185 9.09 -28.78 -6.48
#